data_677f62240ee49b2de89f048eebb13fdb
#
_entry.id   677f62240ee49b2de89f048eebb13fdb
#
_cell.length_a   1.000
_cell.length_b   1.000
_cell.length_c   1.000
_cell.angle_alpha   90.00
_cell.angle_beta   90.00
_cell.angle_gamma   90.00
#
_symmetry.space_group_name_H-M   'P 1'
#
loop_
_entity.id
_entity.type
_entity.pdbx_description
1 polymer ?
#
loop_
_entity_poly.entity_id
_entity_poly.type
_entity_poly.pdbx_seq_one_letter_code
_entity_poly.pdbx_strand_id
1 'polypeptide(L)'
;PKELPIDFIMRYAWNPDAIQADETDDYLRRWAQQNFGEAHAEAISGLVARYSKYNLWRKPEVQSTNIFSVVNHCEADRVTDLWRTLAHEADSVGQLMPQAYKDAYYQLVLYPVKASAGVAEIYLAAAKNRLYARQGRVTANDYARRVEELYTVDTAMTAYYNKVLAGGKWEKMMSDIHLGYTKWSMPKKDSVPQVVCVKPLSKPTMGVAVEGCETVSPEGELELPVFDNFENRKYYIDIFNRGTGTFDFKIKTDEPWMDVSLRKWKVGTESRLWVGIDWTKLKVGETEGMLYICRGRERV
;
A
#
# COMPACT_ATOMS: atom_id res chain seq x y z
N PRO A 1 5.64 8.39 17.46
CA PRO A 1 6.00 8.63 18.87
C PRO A 1 5.87 10.11 19.22
N LYS A 2 5.39 10.41 20.44
CA LYS A 2 5.16 11.79 20.88
C LYS A 2 6.44 12.42 21.47
N GLU A 3 7.43 11.62 21.78
CA GLU A 3 8.67 12.05 22.44
C GLU A 3 9.46 13.04 21.57
N LEU A 4 9.64 12.75 20.29
CA LEU A 4 10.32 13.66 19.37
C LEU A 4 9.64 15.03 19.25
N PRO A 5 8.34 15.15 18.96
CA PRO A 5 7.71 16.46 18.89
C PRO A 5 7.65 17.18 20.25
N ILE A 6 7.57 16.46 21.37
CA ILE A 6 7.64 17.06 22.71
C ILE A 6 9.04 17.62 22.95
N ASP A 7 10.11 16.85 22.69
CA ASP A 7 11.48 17.30 22.84
C ASP A 7 11.76 18.54 21.96
N PHE A 8 11.32 18.50 20.70
CA PHE A 8 11.45 19.63 19.78
C PHE A 8 10.71 20.88 20.29
N ILE A 9 9.43 20.75 20.67
CA ILE A 9 8.61 21.87 21.13
C ILE A 9 9.20 22.49 22.41
N MET A 10 9.64 21.66 23.35
CA MET A 10 10.22 22.14 24.62
C MET A 10 11.52 22.91 24.39
N ARG A 11 12.40 22.41 23.52
CA ARG A 11 13.66 23.11 23.16
C ARG A 11 13.40 24.37 22.40
N TYR A 12 12.51 24.32 21.40
CA TYR A 12 12.14 25.49 20.60
C TYR A 12 11.45 26.59 21.44
N ALA A 13 10.54 26.20 22.36
CA ALA A 13 9.89 27.14 23.26
C ALA A 13 10.89 27.79 24.25
N TRP A 14 11.94 27.06 24.66
CA TRP A 14 12.98 27.59 25.53
C TRP A 14 13.88 28.58 24.81
N ASN A 15 14.29 28.28 23.59
CA ASN A 15 15.10 29.16 22.75
C ASN A 15 14.74 28.98 21.26
N PRO A 16 13.84 29.82 20.71
CA PRO A 16 13.38 29.69 19.33
C PRO A 16 14.48 29.97 18.29
N ASP A 17 15.55 30.67 18.69
CA ASP A 17 16.66 30.99 17.77
C ASP A 17 17.69 29.83 17.67
N ALA A 18 17.56 28.79 18.52
CA ALA A 18 18.50 27.68 18.55
C ALA A 18 18.29 26.65 17.43
N ILE A 19 17.16 26.67 16.73
CA ILE A 19 16.84 25.73 15.68
C ILE A 19 16.23 26.50 14.50
N GLN A 20 16.93 26.51 13.38
CA GLN A 20 16.44 27.14 12.16
C GLN A 20 15.52 26.17 11.38
N ALA A 21 14.69 26.71 10.48
CA ALA A 21 13.71 25.92 9.74
C ALA A 21 14.36 24.86 8.82
N ASP A 22 15.54 25.13 8.31
CA ASP A 22 16.35 24.22 7.47
C ASP A 22 17.21 23.22 8.25
N GLU A 23 17.24 23.33 9.60
CA GLU A 23 18.00 22.43 10.48
C GLU A 23 17.15 21.30 11.07
N THR A 24 15.90 21.13 10.65
CA THR A 24 14.98 20.13 11.23
C THR A 24 15.45 18.70 11.00
N ASP A 25 16.08 18.40 9.88
CA ASP A 25 16.65 17.08 9.59
C ASP A 25 17.86 16.78 10.47
N ASP A 26 18.74 17.76 10.68
CA ASP A 26 19.85 17.66 11.61
C ASP A 26 19.39 17.50 13.06
N TYR A 27 18.30 18.17 13.43
CA TYR A 27 17.69 18.00 14.74
C TYR A 27 17.21 16.57 14.93
N LEU A 28 16.51 16.01 13.94
CA LEU A 28 16.02 14.65 13.98
C LEU A 28 17.16 13.62 14.09
N ARG A 29 18.23 13.84 13.33
CA ARG A 29 19.44 13.00 13.40
C ARG A 29 20.10 13.07 14.78
N ARG A 30 20.26 14.26 15.37
CA ARG A 30 20.78 14.45 16.74
C ARG A 30 19.88 13.76 17.79
N TRP A 31 18.56 13.87 17.65
CA TRP A 31 17.62 13.17 18.52
C TRP A 31 17.80 11.65 18.42
N ALA A 32 17.93 11.12 17.23
CA ALA A 32 18.17 9.70 17.01
C ALA A 32 19.53 9.24 17.63
N GLN A 33 20.58 10.02 17.46
CA GLN A 33 21.90 9.79 18.04
C GLN A 33 21.86 9.74 19.57
N GLN A 34 21.17 10.69 20.20
CA GLN A 34 21.04 10.76 21.66
C GLN A 34 20.28 9.58 22.25
N ASN A 35 19.26 9.08 21.55
CA ASN A 35 18.41 8.00 22.04
C ASN A 35 18.92 6.59 21.70
N PHE A 36 19.67 6.42 20.60
CA PHE A 36 20.03 5.10 20.04
C PHE A 36 21.51 4.95 19.70
N GLY A 37 22.32 5.97 19.94
CA GLY A 37 23.74 5.99 19.59
C GLY A 37 24.03 6.41 18.15
N GLU A 38 25.29 6.72 17.88
CA GLU A 38 25.76 7.26 16.59
C GLU A 38 25.57 6.29 15.42
N ALA A 39 25.85 5.01 15.65
CA ALA A 39 25.97 4.00 14.58
C ALA A 39 24.75 3.86 13.68
N HIS A 40 23.56 4.15 14.19
CA HIS A 40 22.29 3.99 13.46
C HIS A 40 21.46 5.28 13.38
N ALA A 41 21.99 6.40 13.83
CA ALA A 41 21.27 7.68 13.91
C ALA A 41 20.70 8.14 12.58
N GLU A 42 21.46 8.04 11.49
CA GLU A 42 21.03 8.39 10.14
C GLU A 42 19.89 7.51 9.66
N ALA A 43 20.02 6.19 9.81
CA ALA A 43 18.97 5.25 9.41
C ALA A 43 17.66 5.49 10.19
N ILE A 44 17.77 5.70 11.51
CA ILE A 44 16.62 5.93 12.40
C ILE A 44 15.94 7.27 12.07
N SER A 45 16.70 8.34 11.85
CA SER A 45 16.15 9.63 11.46
C SER A 45 15.39 9.53 10.14
N GLY A 46 15.94 8.83 9.14
CA GLY A 46 15.26 8.57 7.88
C GLY A 46 13.97 7.74 8.02
N LEU A 47 13.94 6.75 8.94
CA LEU A 47 12.73 6.00 9.24
C LEU A 47 11.64 6.88 9.86
N VAL A 48 11.98 7.70 10.85
CA VAL A 48 11.03 8.57 11.55
C VAL A 48 10.51 9.69 10.64
N ALA A 49 11.37 10.25 9.78
CA ALA A 49 10.97 11.24 8.79
C ALA A 49 9.93 10.68 7.80
N ARG A 50 10.19 9.50 7.23
CA ARG A 50 9.25 8.84 6.30
C ARG A 50 7.97 8.40 7.00
N TYR A 51 8.05 7.85 8.21
CA TYR A 51 6.89 7.54 9.05
C TYR A 51 6.00 8.77 9.23
N SER A 52 6.58 9.90 9.58
CA SER A 52 5.86 11.17 9.77
C SER A 52 5.23 11.65 8.47
N LYS A 53 5.97 11.61 7.35
CA LYS A 53 5.50 11.98 6.02
C LYS A 53 4.32 11.12 5.56
N TYR A 54 4.38 9.80 5.75
CA TYR A 54 3.30 8.90 5.29
C TYR A 54 2.03 9.06 6.14
N ASN A 55 2.17 9.27 7.45
CA ASN A 55 1.03 9.60 8.31
C ASN A 55 0.44 11.00 8.01
N LEU A 56 1.22 11.92 7.45
CA LEU A 56 0.71 13.21 7.01
C LEU A 56 -0.21 13.08 5.79
N TRP A 57 0.03 12.12 4.89
CA TRP A 57 -0.89 11.86 3.77
C TRP A 57 -2.26 11.44 4.28
N ARG A 58 -2.30 10.58 5.30
CA ARG A 58 -3.54 10.18 5.97
C ARG A 58 -3.24 9.62 7.36
N LYS A 59 -3.81 10.25 8.38
CA LYS A 59 -3.67 9.80 9.76
C LYS A 59 -4.34 8.43 9.96
N PRO A 60 -3.79 7.55 10.82
CA PRO A 60 -4.35 6.22 11.05
C PRO A 60 -5.82 6.23 11.45
N GLU A 61 -6.25 7.15 12.31
CA GLU A 61 -7.63 7.26 12.81
C GLU A 61 -8.66 7.73 11.77
N VAL A 62 -8.21 8.19 10.61
CA VAL A 62 -9.10 8.61 9.52
C VAL A 62 -8.91 7.81 8.24
N GLN A 63 -8.32 6.63 8.35
CA GLN A 63 -8.20 5.68 7.26
C GLN A 63 -9.57 5.15 6.84
N SER A 64 -9.73 4.93 5.56
CA SER A 64 -10.90 4.25 4.99
C SER A 64 -10.54 3.55 3.69
N THR A 65 -11.45 2.71 3.18
CA THR A 65 -11.26 1.98 1.92
C THR A 65 -11.34 2.84 0.65
N ASN A 66 -11.58 4.16 0.78
CA ASN A 66 -11.74 5.07 -0.36
C ASN A 66 -10.68 6.18 -0.39
N ILE A 67 -9.61 6.07 0.40
CA ILE A 67 -8.60 7.12 0.52
C ILE A 67 -7.65 7.12 -0.67
N PHE A 68 -7.18 5.94 -1.03
CA PHE A 68 -6.23 5.75 -2.14
C PHE A 68 -6.90 4.97 -3.26
N SER A 69 -6.70 5.41 -4.48
CA SER A 69 -7.33 4.78 -5.64
C SER A 69 -6.78 3.37 -5.89
N VAL A 70 -7.69 2.41 -6.08
CA VAL A 70 -7.34 1.04 -6.47
C VAL A 70 -7.19 0.91 -7.99
N VAL A 71 -7.79 1.82 -8.75
CA VAL A 71 -7.84 1.75 -10.22
C VAL A 71 -6.98 2.79 -10.94
N ASN A 72 -6.61 3.89 -10.27
CA ASN A 72 -5.83 4.95 -10.89
C ASN A 72 -4.40 4.96 -10.40
N HIS A 73 -3.45 5.18 -11.30
CA HIS A 73 -2.04 5.48 -11.02
C HIS A 73 -1.31 4.44 -10.17
N CYS A 74 -1.84 3.21 -10.05
CA CYS A 74 -1.37 2.21 -9.09
C CYS A 74 -1.22 2.77 -7.67
N GLU A 75 -2.04 3.75 -7.28
CA GLU A 75 -1.84 4.51 -6.05
C GLU A 75 -1.87 3.62 -4.81
N ALA A 76 -2.89 2.75 -4.70
CA ALA A 76 -2.99 1.81 -3.59
C ALA A 76 -1.80 0.84 -3.52
N ASP A 77 -1.30 0.37 -4.67
CA ASP A 77 -0.11 -0.50 -4.75
C ASP A 77 1.12 0.24 -4.25
N ARG A 78 1.38 1.44 -4.76
CA ARG A 78 2.55 2.26 -4.37
C ARG A 78 2.55 2.60 -2.89
N VAL A 79 1.40 3.00 -2.34
CA VAL A 79 1.29 3.31 -0.90
C VAL A 79 1.53 2.06 -0.05
N THR A 80 1.00 0.90 -0.47
CA THR A 80 1.27 -0.38 0.20
C THR A 80 2.75 -0.71 0.21
N ASP A 81 3.42 -0.59 -0.95
CA ASP A 81 4.85 -0.91 -1.08
C ASP A 81 5.74 0.05 -0.28
N LEU A 82 5.40 1.33 -0.23
CA LEU A 82 6.12 2.31 0.59
C LEU A 82 6.04 1.97 2.08
N TRP A 83 4.86 1.62 2.59
CA TRP A 83 4.70 1.21 3.98
C TRP A 83 5.40 -0.12 4.31
N ARG A 84 5.31 -1.11 3.42
CA ARG A 84 6.00 -2.40 3.57
C ARG A 84 7.52 -2.24 3.58
N THR A 85 8.05 -1.43 2.67
CA THR A 85 9.46 -1.11 2.60
C THR A 85 9.94 -0.45 3.89
N LEU A 86 9.20 0.56 4.38
CA LEU A 86 9.53 1.25 5.61
C LEU A 86 9.51 0.30 6.83
N ALA A 87 8.50 -0.57 6.92
CA ALA A 87 8.40 -1.54 8.00
C ALA A 87 9.54 -2.57 7.95
N HIS A 88 9.91 -3.04 6.76
CA HIS A 88 11.03 -3.97 6.57
C HIS A 88 12.39 -3.34 6.95
N GLU A 89 12.62 -2.10 6.54
CA GLU A 89 13.82 -1.36 6.93
C GLU A 89 13.88 -1.13 8.45
N ALA A 90 12.74 -0.80 9.07
CA ALA A 90 12.67 -0.65 10.52
C ALA A 90 12.96 -1.98 11.25
N ASP A 91 12.47 -3.11 10.78
CA ASP A 91 12.83 -4.43 11.30
C ASP A 91 14.33 -4.70 11.14
N SER A 92 14.90 -4.39 9.99
CA SER A 92 16.34 -4.61 9.71
C SER A 92 17.23 -3.80 10.65
N VAL A 93 16.93 -2.53 10.86
CA VAL A 93 17.65 -1.69 11.84
C VAL A 93 17.45 -2.23 13.25
N GLY A 94 16.24 -2.67 13.61
CA GLY A 94 15.93 -3.25 14.91
C GLY A 94 16.74 -4.50 15.25
N GLN A 95 17.05 -5.34 14.26
CA GLN A 95 17.91 -6.51 14.43
C GLN A 95 19.36 -6.15 14.77
N LEU A 96 19.83 -5.01 14.29
CA LEU A 96 21.19 -4.50 14.53
C LEU A 96 21.31 -3.71 15.83
N MET A 97 20.19 -3.36 16.49
CA MET A 97 20.21 -2.57 17.72
C MET A 97 20.91 -3.30 18.87
N PRO A 98 21.86 -2.63 19.57
CA PRO A 98 22.41 -3.13 20.83
C PRO A 98 21.29 -3.39 21.85
N GLN A 99 21.47 -4.40 22.71
CA GLN A 99 20.45 -4.81 23.67
C GLN A 99 19.96 -3.67 24.57
N ALA A 100 20.85 -2.75 24.94
CA ALA A 100 20.51 -1.57 25.75
C ALA A 100 19.50 -0.62 25.12
N TYR A 101 19.40 -0.60 23.78
CA TYR A 101 18.50 0.29 23.04
C TYR A 101 17.27 -0.42 22.48
N LYS A 102 17.18 -1.75 22.54
CA LYS A 102 16.11 -2.52 21.88
C LYS A 102 14.71 -2.12 22.33
N ASP A 103 14.49 -1.97 23.63
CA ASP A 103 13.17 -1.61 24.16
C ASP A 103 12.77 -0.17 23.73
N ALA A 104 13.71 0.77 23.83
CA ALA A 104 13.47 2.15 23.37
C ALA A 104 13.25 2.22 21.86
N TYR A 105 14.03 1.48 21.08
CA TYR A 105 13.84 1.41 19.62
C TYR A 105 12.49 0.79 19.25
N TYR A 106 12.10 -0.29 19.91
CA TYR A 106 10.79 -0.89 19.70
C TYR A 106 9.68 0.11 19.99
N GLN A 107 9.74 0.77 21.14
CA GLN A 107 8.74 1.75 21.58
C GLN A 107 8.61 2.96 20.64
N LEU A 108 9.75 3.56 20.30
CA LEU A 108 9.79 4.88 19.66
C LEU A 108 9.83 4.83 18.12
N VAL A 109 10.27 3.72 17.54
CA VAL A 109 10.48 3.60 16.09
C VAL A 109 9.74 2.40 15.51
N LEU A 110 10.07 1.18 15.97
CA LEU A 110 9.61 -0.05 15.31
C LEU A 110 8.09 -0.22 15.42
N TYR A 111 7.55 -0.14 16.63
CA TYR A 111 6.10 -0.28 16.85
C TYR A 111 5.29 0.79 16.10
N PRO A 112 5.59 2.11 16.22
CA PRO A 112 4.85 3.13 15.47
C PRO A 112 4.87 2.91 13.96
N VAL A 113 6.01 2.56 13.40
CA VAL A 113 6.14 2.29 11.95
C VAL A 113 5.29 1.09 11.54
N LYS A 114 5.43 -0.05 12.25
CA LYS A 114 4.72 -1.29 11.90
C LYS A 114 3.22 -1.20 12.15
N ALA A 115 2.81 -0.56 13.24
CA ALA A 115 1.39 -0.36 13.54
C ALA A 115 0.72 0.54 12.48
N SER A 116 1.35 1.66 12.09
CA SER A 116 0.80 2.51 11.02
C SER A 116 0.79 1.81 9.66
N ALA A 117 1.84 1.06 9.34
CA ALA A 117 1.90 0.25 8.12
C ALA A 117 0.79 -0.80 8.10
N GLY A 118 0.57 -1.51 9.20
CA GLY A 118 -0.48 -2.51 9.36
C GLY A 118 -1.88 -1.93 9.18
N VAL A 119 -2.17 -0.81 9.85
CA VAL A 119 -3.46 -0.11 9.71
C VAL A 119 -3.68 0.36 8.27
N ALA A 120 -2.70 0.99 7.65
CA ALA A 120 -2.81 1.44 6.26
C ALA A 120 -3.07 0.26 5.31
N GLU A 121 -2.32 -0.84 5.45
CA GLU A 121 -2.46 -2.02 4.60
C GLU A 121 -3.79 -2.75 4.83
N ILE A 122 -4.34 -2.79 6.05
CA ILE A 122 -5.69 -3.35 6.32
C ILE A 122 -6.74 -2.64 5.44
N TYR A 123 -6.74 -1.31 5.42
CA TYR A 123 -7.72 -0.55 4.63
C TYR A 123 -7.48 -0.67 3.12
N LEU A 124 -6.23 -0.69 2.67
CA LEU A 124 -5.88 -0.88 1.26
C LEU A 124 -6.24 -2.29 0.77
N ALA A 125 -5.97 -3.32 1.56
CA ALA A 125 -6.35 -4.70 1.25
C ALA A 125 -7.88 -4.85 1.21
N ALA A 126 -8.60 -4.23 2.14
CA ALA A 126 -10.06 -4.23 2.13
C ALA A 126 -10.64 -3.46 0.92
N ALA A 127 -10.01 -2.36 0.50
CA ALA A 127 -10.39 -1.63 -0.72
C ALA A 127 -10.26 -2.51 -1.97
N LYS A 128 -9.11 -3.18 -2.13
CA LYS A 128 -8.89 -4.14 -3.21
C LYS A 128 -9.85 -5.32 -3.14
N ASN A 129 -10.05 -5.90 -1.96
CA ASN A 129 -11.02 -6.98 -1.77
C ASN A 129 -12.40 -6.59 -2.29
N ARG A 130 -12.91 -5.42 -1.91
CA ARG A 130 -14.25 -4.94 -2.32
C ARG A 130 -14.37 -4.78 -3.82
N LEU A 131 -13.39 -4.15 -4.46
CA LEU A 131 -13.39 -3.97 -5.91
C LEU A 131 -13.29 -5.33 -6.63
N TYR A 132 -12.33 -6.15 -6.24
CA TYR A 132 -12.07 -7.43 -6.88
C TYR A 132 -13.21 -8.43 -6.67
N ALA A 133 -13.90 -8.38 -5.53
CA ALA A 133 -15.09 -9.17 -5.30
C ALA A 133 -16.24 -8.77 -6.22
N ARG A 134 -16.48 -7.45 -6.44
CA ARG A 134 -17.47 -6.96 -7.43
C ARG A 134 -17.12 -7.42 -8.84
N GLN A 135 -15.85 -7.47 -9.18
CA GLN A 135 -15.34 -7.93 -10.48
C GLN A 135 -15.33 -9.48 -10.60
N GLY A 136 -15.64 -10.19 -9.52
CA GLY A 136 -15.62 -11.67 -9.49
C GLY A 136 -14.22 -12.27 -9.56
N ARG A 137 -13.15 -11.52 -9.26
CA ARG A 137 -11.77 -12.00 -9.24
C ARG A 137 -11.56 -12.98 -8.08
N VAL A 138 -10.95 -14.13 -8.34
CA VAL A 138 -10.61 -15.10 -7.28
C VAL A 138 -9.60 -14.54 -6.28
N THR A 139 -8.74 -13.61 -6.70
CA THR A 139 -7.76 -12.91 -5.85
C THR A 139 -8.41 -12.02 -4.77
N ALA A 140 -9.71 -11.72 -4.86
CA ALA A 140 -10.43 -11.08 -3.77
C ALA A 140 -10.29 -11.84 -2.45
N ASN A 141 -10.26 -13.19 -2.51
CA ASN A 141 -10.11 -14.04 -1.33
C ASN A 141 -8.73 -13.92 -0.67
N ASP A 142 -7.69 -13.65 -1.45
CA ASP A 142 -6.34 -13.42 -0.92
C ASP A 142 -6.29 -12.12 -0.11
N TYR A 143 -6.94 -11.08 -0.61
CA TYR A 143 -7.06 -9.80 0.12
C TYR A 143 -7.95 -9.92 1.37
N ALA A 144 -9.02 -10.74 1.34
CA ALA A 144 -9.81 -11.03 2.53
C ALA A 144 -8.95 -11.68 3.62
N ARG A 145 -8.20 -12.72 3.27
CA ARG A 145 -7.25 -13.40 4.18
C ARG A 145 -6.18 -12.44 4.68
N ARG A 146 -5.67 -11.58 3.81
CA ARG A 146 -4.64 -10.60 4.18
C ARG A 146 -5.11 -9.62 5.25
N VAL A 147 -6.36 -9.17 5.20
CA VAL A 147 -6.95 -8.32 6.25
C VAL A 147 -6.96 -9.03 7.61
N GLU A 148 -7.33 -10.31 7.65
CA GLU A 148 -7.36 -11.11 8.88
C GLU A 148 -5.94 -11.35 9.46
N GLU A 149 -4.98 -11.67 8.58
CA GLU A 149 -3.56 -11.82 8.95
C GLU A 149 -2.99 -10.54 9.56
N LEU A 150 -3.23 -9.40 8.93
CA LEU A 150 -2.74 -8.11 9.40
C LEU A 150 -3.35 -7.73 10.76
N TYR A 151 -4.64 -7.99 10.96
CA TYR A 151 -5.29 -7.75 12.25
C TYR A 151 -4.73 -8.67 13.35
N THR A 152 -4.43 -9.91 13.02
CA THR A 152 -3.77 -10.84 13.94
C THR A 152 -2.39 -10.34 14.36
N VAL A 153 -1.60 -9.83 13.40
CA VAL A 153 -0.27 -9.25 13.67
C VAL A 153 -0.40 -7.99 14.53
N ASP A 154 -1.34 -7.10 14.23
CA ASP A 154 -1.61 -5.88 14.99
C ASP A 154 -1.94 -6.21 16.46
N THR A 155 -2.84 -7.15 16.69
CA THR A 155 -3.21 -7.62 18.03
C THR A 155 -2.01 -8.18 18.78
N ALA A 156 -1.16 -8.96 18.12
CA ALA A 156 0.04 -9.54 18.72
C ALA A 156 1.08 -8.47 19.08
N MET A 157 1.32 -7.49 18.22
CA MET A 157 2.22 -6.37 18.48
C MET A 157 1.74 -5.52 19.66
N THR A 158 0.45 -5.23 19.71
CA THR A 158 -0.18 -4.50 20.82
C THR A 158 -0.06 -5.26 22.15
N ALA A 159 -0.28 -6.57 22.12
CA ALA A 159 -0.10 -7.42 23.29
C ALA A 159 1.37 -7.45 23.76
N TYR A 160 2.32 -7.55 22.83
CA TYR A 160 3.75 -7.49 23.17
C TYR A 160 4.12 -6.16 23.81
N TYR A 161 3.68 -5.03 23.23
CA TYR A 161 3.95 -3.69 23.78
C TYR A 161 3.45 -3.56 25.22
N ASN A 162 2.20 -3.97 25.46
CA ASN A 162 1.59 -3.80 26.78
C ASN A 162 2.12 -4.76 27.85
N LYS A 163 2.48 -6.00 27.46
CA LYS A 163 2.72 -7.07 28.44
C LYS A 163 4.18 -7.52 28.57
N VAL A 164 4.98 -7.31 27.54
CA VAL A 164 6.33 -7.88 27.44
C VAL A 164 7.41 -6.81 27.39
N LEU A 165 7.19 -5.76 26.60
CA LEU A 165 8.16 -4.68 26.41
C LEU A 165 8.60 -4.09 27.75
N ALA A 166 9.92 -4.00 27.96
CA ALA A 166 10.53 -3.50 29.20
C ALA A 166 9.98 -4.17 30.48
N GLY A 167 9.75 -5.50 30.42
CA GLY A 167 9.22 -6.26 31.56
C GLY A 167 7.75 -5.94 31.89
N GLY A 168 6.95 -5.44 30.93
CA GLY A 168 5.55 -5.07 31.15
C GLY A 168 5.35 -3.67 31.73
N LYS A 169 6.40 -2.85 31.80
CA LYS A 169 6.34 -1.46 32.27
C LYS A 169 5.23 -0.63 31.60
N TRP A 170 4.91 -0.93 30.36
CA TRP A 170 3.98 -0.17 29.52
C TRP A 170 2.58 -0.78 29.45
N GLU A 171 2.19 -1.56 30.47
CA GLU A 171 0.86 -2.18 30.51
C GLU A 171 -0.24 -1.13 30.30
N LYS A 172 -1.18 -1.42 29.39
CA LYS A 172 -2.32 -0.56 28.97
C LYS A 172 -1.97 0.70 28.19
N MET A 173 -0.71 0.97 27.87
CA MET A 173 -0.34 2.15 27.08
C MET A 173 -0.88 2.10 25.65
N MET A 174 -0.93 0.90 25.04
CA MET A 174 -1.51 0.65 23.71
C MET A 174 -2.85 -0.08 23.86
N SER A 175 -3.80 0.50 24.59
CA SER A 175 -5.12 -0.10 24.84
C SER A 175 -6.24 0.66 24.17
N ASP A 176 -5.94 1.81 23.56
CA ASP A 176 -6.93 2.60 22.83
C ASP A 176 -7.32 1.91 21.51
N ILE A 177 -8.59 2.02 21.20
CA ILE A 177 -9.15 1.54 19.94
C ILE A 177 -8.53 2.35 18.80
N HIS A 178 -8.08 1.69 17.74
CA HIS A 178 -7.39 2.34 16.62
C HIS A 178 -7.89 1.89 15.23
N LEU A 179 -8.80 0.91 15.17
CA LEU A 179 -9.45 0.44 13.95
C LEU A 179 -10.96 0.68 13.99
N GLY A 180 -11.53 1.07 12.86
CA GLY A 180 -12.97 1.22 12.71
C GLY A 180 -13.51 2.59 13.05
N TYR A 181 -12.68 3.62 13.11
CA TYR A 181 -13.15 5.00 13.27
C TYR A 181 -14.06 5.42 12.12
N THR A 182 -15.16 6.08 12.47
CA THR A 182 -16.08 6.67 11.49
C THR A 182 -16.44 8.08 11.92
N LYS A 183 -16.36 9.05 11.01
CA LYS A 183 -16.76 10.44 11.25
C LYS A 183 -16.22 11.04 12.57
N TRP A 184 -14.95 10.74 12.89
CA TRP A 184 -14.31 11.19 14.13
C TRP A 184 -14.89 10.59 15.42
N SER A 185 -15.73 9.56 15.32
CA SER A 185 -16.24 8.87 16.50
C SER A 185 -15.43 7.60 16.78
N MET A 186 -15.02 7.47 18.04
CA MET A 186 -14.33 6.28 18.52
C MET A 186 -15.32 5.10 18.54
N PRO A 187 -15.02 3.97 17.91
CA PRO A 187 -15.83 2.77 18.00
C PRO A 187 -15.77 2.17 19.41
N LYS A 188 -16.70 1.27 19.73
CA LYS A 188 -16.69 0.57 21.04
C LYS A 188 -15.58 -0.48 21.17
N LYS A 189 -15.07 -0.95 20.06
CA LYS A 189 -13.97 -1.94 19.95
C LYS A 189 -13.31 -1.82 18.60
N ASP A 190 -12.08 -2.28 18.49
CA ASP A 190 -11.41 -2.43 17.19
C ASP A 190 -12.25 -3.29 16.25
N SER A 191 -12.38 -2.81 15.03
CA SER A 191 -13.09 -3.50 13.97
C SER A 191 -12.41 -3.29 12.62
N VAL A 192 -12.08 -4.37 11.95
CA VAL A 192 -11.56 -4.34 10.59
C VAL A 192 -12.67 -4.02 9.59
N PRO A 193 -12.34 -3.41 8.43
CA PRO A 193 -13.30 -3.24 7.35
C PRO A 193 -13.86 -4.60 6.91
N GLN A 194 -15.16 -4.63 6.60
CA GLN A 194 -15.79 -5.84 6.07
C GLN A 194 -15.17 -6.25 4.74
N VAL A 195 -14.91 -7.52 4.59
CA VAL A 195 -14.41 -8.17 3.38
C VAL A 195 -15.42 -9.16 2.80
N VAL A 196 -15.30 -9.42 1.52
CA VAL A 196 -16.21 -10.29 0.77
C VAL A 196 -15.43 -11.48 0.21
N CYS A 197 -15.94 -12.70 0.43
CA CYS A 197 -15.40 -13.90 -0.20
C CYS A 197 -16.14 -14.19 -1.50
N VAL A 198 -15.38 -14.45 -2.56
CA VAL A 198 -15.89 -14.83 -3.89
C VAL A 198 -15.87 -16.36 -4.00
N LYS A 199 -16.98 -16.94 -4.44
CA LYS A 199 -17.01 -18.36 -4.81
C LYS A 199 -16.51 -18.50 -6.25
N PRO A 200 -15.34 -19.15 -6.46
CA PRO A 200 -14.82 -19.32 -7.82
C PRO A 200 -15.79 -20.12 -8.70
N LEU A 201 -15.86 -19.77 -9.97
CA LEU A 201 -16.57 -20.57 -10.97
C LEU A 201 -15.89 -21.94 -11.15
N SER A 202 -16.63 -22.94 -11.58
CA SER A 202 -16.12 -24.32 -11.71
C SER A 202 -15.07 -24.51 -12.80
N LYS A 203 -14.96 -23.56 -13.73
CA LYS A 203 -14.02 -23.56 -14.85
C LYS A 203 -13.24 -22.25 -14.90
N PRO A 204 -12.02 -22.26 -15.46
CA PRO A 204 -11.29 -21.02 -15.70
C PRO A 204 -12.14 -20.07 -16.54
N THR A 205 -12.35 -18.86 -16.07
CA THR A 205 -13.15 -17.86 -16.76
C THR A 205 -12.39 -16.54 -16.77
N MET A 206 -12.15 -16.01 -17.95
CA MET A 206 -11.40 -14.78 -18.13
C MET A 206 -12.26 -13.58 -17.76
N GLY A 207 -11.68 -12.66 -17.01
CA GLY A 207 -12.14 -11.29 -16.85
C GLY A 207 -11.02 -10.33 -17.20
N VAL A 208 -11.37 -9.16 -17.66
CA VAL A 208 -10.42 -8.10 -18.04
C VAL A 208 -10.85 -6.80 -17.38
N ALA A 209 -9.89 -6.09 -16.81
CA ALA A 209 -10.07 -4.73 -16.27
C ALA A 209 -8.95 -3.83 -16.78
N VAL A 210 -9.22 -2.54 -16.90
CA VAL A 210 -8.25 -1.55 -17.34
C VAL A 210 -8.02 -0.49 -16.27
N GLU A 211 -6.87 0.15 -16.29
CA GLU A 211 -6.59 1.30 -15.44
C GLU A 211 -7.64 2.39 -15.65
N GLY A 212 -8.07 3.04 -14.58
CA GLY A 212 -9.04 4.12 -14.62
C GLY A 212 -10.50 3.69 -14.55
N CYS A 213 -10.80 2.38 -14.65
CA CYS A 213 -12.18 1.90 -14.70
C CYS A 213 -12.43 0.78 -13.67
N GLU A 214 -13.59 0.81 -13.01
CA GLU A 214 -14.07 -0.28 -12.15
C GLU A 214 -14.84 -1.36 -12.92
N THR A 215 -15.34 -1.01 -14.12
CA THR A 215 -16.04 -1.94 -15.03
C THR A 215 -15.08 -2.99 -15.56
N VAL A 216 -15.60 -4.17 -15.85
CA VAL A 216 -14.81 -5.29 -16.38
C VAL A 216 -15.53 -5.93 -17.58
N SER A 217 -14.77 -6.55 -18.47
CA SER A 217 -15.32 -7.44 -19.48
C SER A 217 -15.63 -8.81 -18.81
N PRO A 218 -16.78 -9.46 -19.18
CA PRO A 218 -17.68 -9.14 -20.29
C PRO A 218 -18.84 -8.16 -19.93
N GLU A 219 -18.87 -7.60 -18.72
CA GLU A 219 -20.01 -6.79 -18.25
C GLU A 219 -20.07 -5.39 -18.89
N GLY A 220 -18.99 -4.89 -19.51
CA GLY A 220 -18.96 -3.59 -20.16
C GLY A 220 -17.78 -3.42 -21.13
N GLU A 221 -17.85 -2.36 -21.90
CA GLU A 221 -16.76 -1.92 -22.77
C GLU A 221 -15.61 -1.36 -21.93
N LEU A 222 -14.39 -1.57 -22.40
CA LEU A 222 -13.17 -1.18 -21.71
C LEU A 222 -12.39 -0.18 -22.58
N GLU A 223 -12.02 0.93 -21.95
CA GLU A 223 -11.23 1.97 -22.57
C GLU A 223 -10.07 2.34 -21.65
N LEU A 224 -8.84 2.37 -22.17
CA LEU A 224 -7.69 2.88 -21.44
C LEU A 224 -7.75 4.40 -21.40
N PRO A 225 -7.20 5.04 -20.36
CA PRO A 225 -7.05 6.49 -20.34
C PRO A 225 -6.27 6.99 -21.57
N VAL A 226 -6.53 8.23 -21.96
CA VAL A 226 -5.85 8.87 -23.09
C VAL A 226 -4.35 8.93 -22.82
N PHE A 227 -3.57 8.53 -23.83
CA PHE A 227 -2.11 8.65 -23.79
C PHE A 227 -1.69 10.01 -24.32
N ASP A 228 -0.65 10.57 -23.72
CA ASP A 228 0.00 11.78 -24.19
C ASP A 228 1.52 11.59 -24.24
N ASN A 229 2.19 12.42 -25.05
CA ASN A 229 3.64 12.34 -25.23
C ASN A 229 4.45 13.16 -24.20
N PHE A 230 3.79 13.89 -23.29
CA PHE A 230 4.46 14.66 -22.24
C PHE A 230 4.91 13.78 -21.09
N GLU A 231 3.97 12.95 -20.60
CA GLU A 231 4.26 12.04 -19.49
C GLU A 231 4.87 10.72 -19.97
N ASN A 232 4.69 10.36 -21.24
CA ASN A 232 5.11 9.07 -21.82
C ASN A 232 4.71 7.88 -20.94
N ARG A 233 3.51 7.94 -20.40
CA ARG A 233 3.02 7.03 -19.39
C ARG A 233 2.55 5.72 -20.00
N LYS A 234 2.71 4.62 -19.25
CA LYS A 234 2.09 3.33 -19.56
C LYS A 234 0.88 3.13 -18.66
N TYR A 235 -0.17 2.54 -19.20
CA TYR A 235 -1.36 2.13 -18.46
C TYR A 235 -1.43 0.61 -18.39
N TYR A 236 -2.08 0.09 -17.34
CA TYR A 236 -2.17 -1.35 -17.17
C TYR A 236 -3.51 -1.93 -17.60
N ILE A 237 -3.46 -3.20 -17.98
CA ILE A 237 -4.62 -4.07 -18.14
C ILE A 237 -4.41 -5.28 -17.24
N ASP A 238 -5.39 -5.57 -16.40
CA ASP A 238 -5.43 -6.78 -15.58
C ASP A 238 -6.27 -7.84 -16.29
N ILE A 239 -5.66 -9.00 -16.50
CA ILE A 239 -6.32 -10.21 -16.99
C ILE A 239 -6.39 -11.18 -15.83
N PHE A 240 -7.59 -11.51 -15.40
CA PHE A 240 -7.80 -12.27 -14.16
C PHE A 240 -8.74 -13.45 -14.34
N ASN A 241 -8.62 -14.40 -13.41
CA ASN A 241 -9.48 -15.58 -13.38
C ASN A 241 -10.65 -15.37 -12.40
N ARG A 242 -11.83 -15.74 -12.85
CA ARG A 242 -13.08 -15.76 -12.06
C ARG A 242 -13.43 -17.16 -11.59
N GLY A 243 -12.64 -18.16 -11.97
CA GLY A 243 -12.90 -19.56 -11.67
C GLY A 243 -11.67 -20.35 -11.25
N THR A 244 -11.81 -21.67 -11.23
CA THR A 244 -10.73 -22.59 -10.86
C THR A 244 -9.88 -22.99 -12.06
N GLY A 245 -8.63 -23.38 -11.80
CA GLY A 245 -7.67 -23.80 -12.82
C GLY A 245 -6.96 -22.64 -13.50
N THR A 246 -6.43 -22.84 -14.69
CA THR A 246 -5.61 -21.88 -15.42
C THR A 246 -6.09 -21.75 -16.86
N PHE A 247 -5.76 -20.63 -17.51
CA PHE A 247 -5.98 -20.43 -18.94
C PHE A 247 -4.84 -19.66 -19.57
N ASP A 248 -4.68 -19.84 -20.89
CA ASP A 248 -3.74 -19.07 -21.70
C ASP A 248 -4.46 -17.97 -22.45
N PHE A 249 -3.82 -16.81 -22.61
CA PHE A 249 -4.30 -15.73 -23.46
C PHE A 249 -3.24 -15.26 -24.44
N LYS A 250 -3.66 -14.54 -25.49
CA LYS A 250 -2.81 -13.86 -26.46
C LYS A 250 -3.29 -12.45 -26.68
N ILE A 251 -2.35 -11.53 -26.87
CA ILE A 251 -2.62 -10.14 -27.21
C ILE A 251 -2.38 -9.91 -28.70
N LYS A 252 -3.31 -9.20 -29.34
CA LYS A 252 -3.19 -8.67 -30.70
C LYS A 252 -3.44 -7.17 -30.66
N THR A 253 -2.65 -6.44 -31.37
CA THR A 253 -2.82 -4.99 -31.60
C THR A 253 -3.08 -4.77 -33.08
N ASP A 254 -3.95 -3.86 -33.43
CA ASP A 254 -4.22 -3.49 -34.84
C ASP A 254 -3.22 -2.47 -35.36
N GLU A 255 -2.53 -1.77 -34.46
CA GLU A 255 -1.62 -0.69 -34.80
C GLU A 255 -0.16 -0.98 -34.33
N PRO A 256 0.85 -0.66 -35.16
CA PRO A 256 2.24 -0.96 -34.88
C PRO A 256 2.87 -0.03 -33.81
N TRP A 257 2.21 1.05 -33.46
CA TRP A 257 2.66 1.98 -32.42
C TRP A 257 2.27 1.56 -31.00
N MET A 258 1.44 0.55 -30.84
CA MET A 258 1.09 -0.01 -29.53
C MET A 258 2.22 -0.91 -28.99
N ASP A 259 2.81 -0.50 -27.89
CA ASP A 259 3.80 -1.30 -27.15
C ASP A 259 3.11 -2.03 -25.99
N VAL A 260 3.25 -3.35 -25.94
CA VAL A 260 2.66 -4.18 -24.88
C VAL A 260 3.73 -5.04 -24.21
N SER A 261 3.77 -5.04 -22.88
CA SER A 261 4.79 -5.75 -22.10
C SER A 261 4.70 -7.29 -22.23
N LEU A 262 3.53 -7.83 -22.56
CA LEU A 262 3.27 -9.26 -22.71
C LEU A 262 2.38 -9.49 -23.93
N ARG A 263 2.73 -10.46 -24.78
CA ARG A 263 1.91 -10.85 -25.93
C ARG A 263 1.25 -12.23 -25.78
N LYS A 264 1.71 -13.03 -24.84
CA LYS A 264 1.17 -14.36 -24.53
C LYS A 264 1.54 -14.74 -23.11
N TRP A 265 0.58 -15.24 -22.34
CA TRP A 265 0.83 -15.69 -20.98
C TRP A 265 -0.19 -16.72 -20.51
N LYS A 266 0.15 -17.43 -19.41
CA LYS A 266 -0.74 -18.36 -18.71
C LYS A 266 -1.16 -17.74 -17.38
N VAL A 267 -2.47 -17.60 -17.18
CA VAL A 267 -3.06 -17.01 -15.97
C VAL A 267 -3.47 -18.12 -15.00
N GLY A 268 -2.97 -18.05 -13.78
CA GLY A 268 -3.50 -18.79 -12.63
C GLY A 268 -4.63 -18.00 -11.97
N THR A 269 -4.26 -16.94 -11.27
CA THR A 269 -5.19 -16.03 -10.60
C THR A 269 -5.35 -14.72 -11.35
N GLU A 270 -4.27 -14.01 -11.59
CA GLU A 270 -4.26 -12.79 -12.41
C GLU A 270 -2.89 -12.50 -13.03
N SER A 271 -2.87 -11.64 -14.04
CA SER A 271 -1.67 -11.15 -14.70
C SER A 271 -1.90 -9.72 -15.14
N ARG A 272 -0.95 -8.83 -14.87
CA ARG A 272 -0.95 -7.43 -15.31
C ARG A 272 -0.03 -7.26 -16.50
N LEU A 273 -0.54 -6.63 -17.54
CA LEU A 273 0.26 -6.16 -18.67
C LEU A 273 0.25 -4.64 -18.73
N TRP A 274 1.31 -4.08 -19.30
CA TRP A 274 1.44 -2.64 -19.51
C TRP A 274 1.33 -2.32 -20.99
N VAL A 275 0.56 -1.30 -21.29
CA VAL A 275 0.39 -0.74 -22.62
C VAL A 275 1.05 0.63 -22.65
N GLY A 276 1.90 0.84 -23.63
CA GLY A 276 2.56 2.11 -23.91
C GLY A 276 2.44 2.47 -25.38
N ILE A 277 2.91 3.64 -25.74
CA ILE A 277 2.86 4.17 -27.11
C ILE A 277 4.27 4.40 -27.62
N ASP A 278 4.56 3.90 -28.81
CA ASP A 278 5.77 4.25 -29.58
C ASP A 278 5.49 5.53 -30.36
N TRP A 279 5.75 6.66 -29.74
CA TRP A 279 5.48 7.99 -30.30
C TRP A 279 6.24 8.27 -31.60
N THR A 280 7.32 7.55 -31.89
CA THR A 280 8.09 7.72 -33.13
C THR A 280 7.33 7.22 -34.37
N LYS A 281 6.31 6.40 -34.18
CA LYS A 281 5.47 5.83 -35.23
C LYS A 281 4.16 6.59 -35.43
N LEU A 282 3.89 7.64 -34.63
CA LEU A 282 2.68 8.44 -34.71
C LEU A 282 2.95 9.77 -35.39
N LYS A 283 1.94 10.24 -36.13
CA LYS A 283 1.89 11.61 -36.63
C LYS A 283 1.24 12.50 -35.57
N VAL A 284 1.47 13.80 -35.67
CA VAL A 284 0.83 14.79 -34.83
C VAL A 284 -0.69 14.75 -35.07
N GLY A 285 -1.46 14.66 -34.00
CA GLY A 285 -2.92 14.58 -34.03
C GLY A 285 -3.46 13.53 -33.07
N GLU A 286 -4.78 13.37 -33.04
CA GLU A 286 -5.46 12.32 -32.30
C GLU A 286 -5.52 11.04 -33.15
N THR A 287 -5.29 9.90 -32.52
CA THR A 287 -5.30 8.59 -33.16
C THR A 287 -5.87 7.57 -32.18
N GLU A 288 -6.72 6.70 -32.67
CA GLU A 288 -7.32 5.59 -31.93
C GLU A 288 -6.75 4.25 -32.42
N GLY A 289 -6.75 3.25 -31.56
CA GLY A 289 -6.34 1.90 -31.89
C GLY A 289 -6.95 0.87 -30.95
N MET A 290 -7.05 -0.37 -31.41
CA MET A 290 -7.69 -1.46 -30.71
C MET A 290 -6.68 -2.51 -30.27
N LEU A 291 -6.79 -2.94 -29.02
CA LEU A 291 -6.05 -4.04 -28.44
C LEU A 291 -7.03 -5.18 -28.14
N TYR A 292 -6.69 -6.39 -28.58
CA TYR A 292 -7.54 -7.55 -28.41
C TYR A 292 -6.89 -8.59 -27.51
N ILE A 293 -7.62 -9.03 -26.49
CA ILE A 293 -7.24 -10.10 -25.59
C ILE A 293 -8.00 -11.36 -25.99
N CYS A 294 -7.29 -12.36 -26.48
CA CYS A 294 -7.88 -13.56 -27.08
C CYS A 294 -7.61 -14.80 -26.21
N ARG A 295 -8.67 -15.51 -25.85
CA ARG A 295 -8.63 -16.82 -25.19
C ARG A 295 -9.44 -17.82 -26.03
N GLY A 296 -8.76 -18.66 -26.81
CA GLY A 296 -9.44 -19.55 -27.76
C GLY A 296 -10.28 -18.77 -28.76
N ARG A 297 -11.62 -18.94 -28.71
CA ARG A 297 -12.58 -18.18 -29.53
C ARG A 297 -13.11 -16.92 -28.86
N GLU A 298 -12.89 -16.78 -27.55
CA GLU A 298 -13.28 -15.60 -26.77
C GLU A 298 -12.32 -14.46 -27.11
N ARG A 299 -12.87 -13.25 -27.30
CA ARG A 299 -12.14 -12.04 -27.63
C ARG A 299 -12.74 -10.87 -26.86
N VAL A 300 -11.90 -10.15 -26.15
CA VAL A 300 -12.20 -8.89 -25.46
C VAL A 300 -11.36 -7.80 -26.08
#